data_6615ac67c489c1beae40268a33233761
#
_entry.id   6615ac67c489c1beae40268a33233761
#
_cell.length_a   1.000
_cell.length_b   1.000
_cell.length_c   1.000
_cell.angle_alpha   90.00
_cell.angle_beta   90.00
_cell.angle_gamma   90.00
#
_symmetry.space_group_name_H-M   'P 1'
#
loop_
_entity.id
_entity.type
_entity.pdbx_description
1 polymer ?
#
loop_
_entity_poly.entity_id
_entity_poly.type
_entity_poly.pdbx_seq_one_letter_code
_entity_poly.pdbx_strand_id
1 'polypeptide(L)'
;MDKVNLTTHSEEETMAFGEWIGAHAVNDLFIALNGDLGTGKTHFVQGLAKGMGINDAVGSPTFMIMNYYEGVLPLKHFDFYRLGDEKASDVYKRQEYSSGGVTVVEWADVFPALLPPESITVHIERINETMRHISLCWGKGAPESVVKEIIKYVACH
;
A
#
# COMPACT_ATOMS: atom_id res chain seq x y z
N MET A 1 -8.93 -2.85 -17.04
CA MET A 1 -8.12 -2.39 -15.90
C MET A 1 -8.04 -0.88 -15.95
N ASP A 2 -8.45 -0.23 -14.88
CA ASP A 2 -8.46 1.23 -14.80
C ASP A 2 -7.14 1.73 -14.22
N LYS A 3 -6.76 2.94 -14.60
CA LYS A 3 -5.49 3.54 -14.20
C LYS A 3 -5.65 5.03 -13.97
N VAL A 4 -4.99 5.56 -12.94
CA VAL A 4 -4.85 7.00 -12.69
C VAL A 4 -3.42 7.33 -12.32
N ASN A 5 -3.05 8.59 -12.48
CA ASN A 5 -1.71 9.09 -12.18
C ASN A 5 -1.79 10.34 -11.33
N LEU A 6 -0.81 10.50 -10.45
CA LEU A 6 -0.69 11.64 -9.54
C LEU A 6 0.78 12.01 -9.40
N THR A 7 1.08 13.30 -9.33
CA THR A 7 2.42 13.79 -8.99
C THR A 7 2.37 14.43 -7.63
N THR A 8 3.26 14.03 -6.73
CA THR A 8 3.44 14.68 -5.43
C THR A 8 4.76 15.46 -5.44
N HIS A 9 4.80 16.56 -4.67
CA HIS A 9 5.91 17.52 -4.68
C HIS A 9 6.70 17.53 -3.37
N SER A 10 6.32 16.69 -2.41
CA SER A 10 6.99 16.57 -1.12
C SER A 10 6.64 15.24 -0.46
N GLU A 11 7.42 14.87 0.56
CA GLU A 11 7.12 13.70 1.38
C GLU A 11 5.75 13.84 2.05
N GLU A 12 5.43 15.05 2.50
CA GLU A 12 4.16 15.37 3.13
C GLU A 12 2.98 15.16 2.17
N GLU A 13 3.14 15.51 0.91
CA GLU A 13 2.10 15.28 -0.10
C GLU A 13 1.91 13.78 -0.37
N THR A 14 3.00 13.01 -0.44
CA THR A 14 2.92 11.56 -0.61
C THR A 14 2.22 10.92 0.60
N MET A 15 2.58 11.38 1.80
CA MET A 15 1.94 10.93 3.03
C MET A 15 0.45 11.30 3.08
N ALA A 16 0.11 12.52 2.66
CA ALA A 16 -1.28 12.99 2.62
C ALA A 16 -2.15 12.15 1.70
N PHE A 17 -1.61 11.71 0.57
CA PHE A 17 -2.32 10.82 -0.34
C PHE A 17 -2.58 9.45 0.32
N GLY A 18 -1.57 8.90 0.98
CA GLY A 18 -1.73 7.66 1.76
C GLY A 18 -2.79 7.83 2.85
N GLU A 19 -2.78 8.96 3.55
CA GLU A 19 -3.75 9.27 4.60
C GLU A 19 -5.18 9.33 4.06
N TRP A 20 -5.39 9.89 2.88
CA TRP A 20 -6.70 9.92 2.23
C TRP A 20 -7.21 8.50 1.98
N ILE A 21 -6.36 7.64 1.43
CA ILE A 21 -6.74 6.24 1.19
C ILE A 21 -7.03 5.54 2.51
N GLY A 22 -6.21 5.75 3.52
CA GLY A 22 -6.40 5.15 4.85
C GLY A 22 -7.69 5.59 5.51
N ALA A 23 -8.08 6.85 5.35
CA ALA A 23 -9.33 7.39 5.91
C ALA A 23 -10.57 6.75 5.27
N HIS A 24 -10.43 6.25 4.05
CA HIS A 24 -11.52 5.60 3.31
C HIS A 24 -11.34 4.09 3.18
N ALA A 25 -10.37 3.53 3.89
CA ALA A 25 -10.08 2.11 3.84
C ALA A 25 -11.25 1.27 4.32
N VAL A 26 -11.45 0.14 3.65
CA VAL A 26 -12.49 -0.82 3.99
C VAL A 26 -11.83 -2.15 4.35
N ASN A 27 -12.58 -3.02 5.02
CA ASN A 27 -12.11 -4.35 5.35
C ASN A 27 -11.73 -5.11 4.07
N ASP A 28 -10.63 -5.84 4.13
CA ASP A 28 -10.08 -6.64 3.02
C ASP A 28 -9.46 -5.80 1.89
N LEU A 29 -9.24 -4.49 2.10
CA LEU A 29 -8.48 -3.69 1.14
C LEU A 29 -7.07 -4.26 1.02
N PHE A 30 -6.63 -4.48 -0.21
CA PHE A 30 -5.29 -4.99 -0.52
C PHE A 30 -4.56 -4.02 -1.43
N ILE A 31 -3.39 -3.55 -1.00
CA ILE A 31 -2.55 -2.63 -1.75
C ILE A 31 -1.23 -3.31 -2.10
N ALA A 32 -0.95 -3.43 -3.39
CA ALA A 32 0.33 -3.88 -3.90
C ALA A 32 1.18 -2.64 -4.16
N LEU A 33 2.23 -2.45 -3.38
CA LEU A 33 3.04 -1.23 -3.39
C LEU A 33 4.40 -1.51 -4.02
N ASN A 34 4.66 -0.90 -5.16
CA ASN A 34 5.89 -1.08 -5.93
C ASN A 34 6.65 0.22 -6.06
N GLY A 35 7.95 0.11 -6.25
CA GLY A 35 8.85 1.24 -6.44
C GLY A 35 10.25 0.88 -5.96
N ASP A 36 11.25 1.54 -6.51
CA ASP A 36 12.64 1.34 -6.13
C ASP A 36 12.90 1.85 -4.71
N LEU A 37 14.06 1.49 -4.15
CA LEU A 37 14.50 2.01 -2.85
C LEU A 37 14.57 3.54 -2.90
N GLY A 38 14.13 4.19 -1.83
CA GLY A 38 14.14 5.64 -1.72
C GLY A 38 13.04 6.37 -2.46
N THR A 39 12.01 5.67 -2.95
CA THR A 39 10.90 6.32 -3.66
C THR A 39 9.82 6.90 -2.77
N GLY A 40 9.83 6.59 -1.46
CA GLY A 40 8.83 7.11 -0.53
C GLY A 40 7.72 6.10 -0.18
N LYS A 41 7.95 4.81 -0.41
CA LYS A 41 6.98 3.78 -0.04
C LYS A 41 6.66 3.81 1.46
N THR A 42 7.67 4.02 2.29
CA THR A 42 7.48 4.12 3.74
C THR A 42 6.61 5.31 4.11
N HIS A 43 6.81 6.46 3.49
CA HIS A 43 5.98 7.65 3.73
C HIS A 43 4.52 7.39 3.34
N PHE A 44 4.29 6.70 2.23
CA PHE A 44 2.96 6.32 1.80
C PHE A 44 2.27 5.43 2.86
N VAL A 45 2.97 4.41 3.34
CA VAL A 45 2.42 3.49 4.36
C VAL A 45 2.19 4.21 5.69
N GLN A 46 3.08 5.12 6.07
CA GLN A 46 2.88 5.96 7.27
C GLN A 46 1.60 6.79 7.14
N GLY A 47 1.38 7.39 5.98
CA GLY A 47 0.15 8.12 5.71
C GLY A 47 -1.09 7.23 5.78
N LEU A 48 -1.02 6.07 5.15
CA LEU A 48 -2.10 5.08 5.16
C LEU A 48 -2.49 4.72 6.60
N ALA A 49 -1.51 4.39 7.43
CA ALA A 49 -1.73 4.05 8.84
C ALA A 49 -2.35 5.22 9.61
N LYS A 50 -1.86 6.43 9.38
CA LYS A 50 -2.40 7.63 10.00
C LYS A 50 -3.86 7.85 9.64
N GLY A 51 -4.21 7.69 8.37
CA GLY A 51 -5.60 7.79 7.90
C GLY A 51 -6.51 6.73 8.51
N MET A 52 -5.96 5.56 8.83
CA MET A 52 -6.69 4.48 9.50
C MET A 52 -6.81 4.70 11.02
N GLY A 53 -6.27 5.78 11.56
CA GLY A 53 -6.29 6.05 13.00
C GLY A 53 -5.24 5.29 13.79
N ILE A 54 -4.23 4.75 13.14
CA ILE A 54 -3.14 4.02 13.79
C ILE A 54 -2.05 5.02 14.16
N ASN A 55 -1.70 5.09 15.45
CA ASN A 55 -0.72 6.03 15.98
C ASN A 55 0.67 5.43 16.19
N ASP A 56 0.85 4.16 15.87
CA ASP A 56 2.12 3.48 16.03
C ASP A 56 3.15 3.99 15.01
N ALA A 57 4.41 3.95 15.38
CA ALA A 57 5.49 4.29 14.46
C ALA A 57 5.59 3.22 13.36
N VAL A 58 5.31 3.63 12.12
CA VAL A 58 5.37 2.73 10.97
C VAL A 58 6.75 2.83 10.33
N GLY A 59 7.39 1.68 10.17
CA GLY A 59 8.65 1.55 9.46
C GLY A 59 8.60 0.38 8.51
N SER A 60 9.63 0.25 7.68
CA SER A 60 9.76 -0.94 6.83
C SER A 60 10.05 -2.15 7.71
N PRO A 61 9.46 -3.33 7.41
CA PRO A 61 9.83 -4.55 8.09
C PRO A 61 11.31 -4.85 7.87
N THR A 62 12.11 -4.91 8.95
CA THR A 62 13.57 -5.08 8.83
C THR A 62 14.04 -6.50 9.10
N PHE A 63 13.55 -7.09 10.18
CA PHE A 63 13.92 -8.45 10.58
C PHE A 63 12.75 -9.42 10.43
N MET A 64 11.55 -8.88 10.31
CA MET A 64 10.33 -9.65 10.13
C MET A 64 9.77 -9.39 8.75
N ILE A 65 9.09 -10.39 8.23
CA ILE A 65 8.44 -10.36 6.92
C ILE A 65 7.22 -9.45 6.95
N MET A 66 6.61 -9.30 8.12
CA MET A 66 5.37 -8.57 8.28
C MET A 66 5.40 -7.75 9.57
N ASN A 67 4.90 -6.53 9.50
CA ASN A 67 4.53 -5.73 10.66
C ASN A 67 3.00 -5.72 10.76
N TYR A 68 2.50 -5.91 11.98
CA TYR A 68 1.07 -5.88 12.27
C TYR A 68 0.78 -4.69 13.18
N TYR A 69 -0.17 -3.84 12.76
CA TYR A 69 -0.58 -2.66 13.52
C TYR A 69 -2.07 -2.79 13.86
N GLU A 70 -2.39 -2.69 15.15
CA GLU A 70 -3.77 -2.77 15.61
C GLU A 70 -4.50 -1.44 15.41
N GLY A 71 -5.78 -1.52 15.06
CA GLY A 71 -6.67 -0.38 14.88
C GLY A 71 -8.09 -0.88 14.72
N VAL A 72 -9.03 0.02 14.41
CA VAL A 72 -10.40 -0.38 14.08
C VAL A 72 -10.39 -1.40 12.95
N LEU A 73 -9.57 -1.11 11.91
CA LEU A 73 -9.13 -2.11 10.94
C LEU A 73 -7.65 -2.32 11.19
N PRO A 74 -7.19 -3.54 11.38
CA PRO A 74 -5.74 -3.77 11.50
C PRO A 74 -5.04 -3.56 10.16
N LEU A 75 -3.78 -3.15 10.22
CA LEU A 75 -2.92 -2.99 9.06
C LEU A 75 -1.84 -4.06 9.08
N LYS A 76 -1.75 -4.84 8.03
CA LYS A 76 -0.72 -5.86 7.82
C LYS A 76 0.21 -5.36 6.72
N HIS A 77 1.47 -5.12 7.08
CA HIS A 77 2.47 -4.56 6.19
C HIS A 77 3.56 -5.60 5.91
N PHE A 78 3.62 -6.10 4.68
CA PHE A 78 4.58 -7.10 4.23
C PHE A 78 5.67 -6.45 3.38
N ASP A 79 6.89 -7.00 3.47
CA ASP A 79 7.99 -6.63 2.59
C ASP A 79 8.51 -7.88 1.89
N PHE A 80 8.27 -7.99 0.59
CA PHE A 80 8.69 -9.13 -0.22
C PHE A 80 10.12 -9.02 -0.74
N TYR A 81 10.75 -7.86 -0.62
CA TYR A 81 12.12 -7.67 -1.08
C TYR A 81 13.11 -8.61 -0.39
N ARG A 82 12.89 -8.86 0.91
CA ARG A 82 13.77 -9.68 1.74
C ARG A 82 13.51 -11.16 1.65
N LEU A 83 12.58 -11.55 0.80
CA LEU A 83 11.95 -12.84 0.88
C LEU A 83 12.06 -13.64 -0.41
N GLY A 84 13.21 -13.67 -1.00
CA GLY A 84 13.44 -14.48 -2.17
C GLY A 84 13.29 -15.99 -1.93
N ASP A 85 12.61 -16.42 -0.86
CA ASP A 85 12.45 -17.83 -0.55
C ASP A 85 11.01 -18.24 -0.25
N GLU A 86 10.79 -19.55 -0.17
CA GLU A 86 9.49 -20.16 0.06
C GLU A 86 8.87 -19.80 1.42
N LYS A 87 9.68 -19.47 2.42
CA LYS A 87 9.19 -19.14 3.76
C LYS A 87 8.33 -17.88 3.78
N ALA A 88 8.66 -16.94 2.95
CA ALA A 88 7.91 -15.70 2.80
C ALA A 88 6.49 -15.96 2.27
N SER A 89 6.44 -16.75 1.23
CA SER A 89 5.18 -17.19 0.63
C SER A 89 4.31 -17.89 1.67
N ASP A 90 4.90 -18.73 2.51
CA ASP A 90 4.19 -19.45 3.56
C ASP A 90 3.65 -18.52 4.63
N VAL A 91 4.45 -17.54 5.06
CA VAL A 91 4.02 -16.54 6.05
C VAL A 91 2.86 -15.73 5.50
N TYR A 92 2.97 -15.27 4.26
CA TYR A 92 1.90 -14.52 3.59
C TYR A 92 0.62 -15.33 3.52
N LYS A 93 0.68 -16.58 3.09
CA LYS A 93 -0.49 -17.46 2.98
C LYS A 93 -1.15 -17.70 4.33
N ARG A 94 -0.36 -17.89 5.40
CA ARG A 94 -0.91 -18.07 6.75
C ARG A 94 -1.60 -16.82 7.25
N GLN A 95 -1.05 -15.64 6.95
CA GLN A 95 -1.65 -14.37 7.34
C GLN A 95 -2.92 -14.07 6.54
N GLU A 96 -2.99 -14.52 5.30
CA GLU A 96 -4.18 -14.37 4.48
C GLU A 96 -5.37 -15.11 5.08
N TYR A 97 -5.14 -16.25 5.73
CA TYR A 97 -6.21 -17.01 6.40
C TYR A 97 -6.72 -16.35 7.67
N SER A 98 -5.94 -15.48 8.31
CA SER A 98 -6.42 -14.67 9.42
C SER A 98 -6.98 -13.34 8.89
N SER A 99 -7.93 -13.44 7.99
CA SER A 99 -8.44 -12.35 7.18
C SER A 99 -9.02 -11.19 7.98
N GLY A 100 -9.11 -10.06 7.32
CA GLY A 100 -9.64 -8.82 7.85
C GLY A 100 -8.60 -7.73 7.86
N GLY A 101 -9.09 -6.50 7.88
CA GLY A 101 -8.23 -5.33 7.86
C GLY A 101 -7.69 -4.97 6.49
N VAL A 102 -6.60 -4.23 6.48
CA VAL A 102 -5.93 -3.74 5.28
C VAL A 102 -4.57 -4.42 5.15
N THR A 103 -4.24 -4.87 3.95
CA THR A 103 -2.95 -5.48 3.66
C THR A 103 -2.19 -4.61 2.67
N VAL A 104 -0.94 -4.29 3.00
CA VAL A 104 0.00 -3.62 2.08
C VAL A 104 1.19 -4.52 1.89
N VAL A 105 1.54 -4.78 0.63
CA VAL A 105 2.69 -5.60 0.28
C VAL A 105 3.67 -4.75 -0.52
N GLU A 106 4.84 -4.48 0.05
CA GLU A 106 5.93 -3.82 -0.69
C GLU A 106 6.66 -4.84 -1.54
N TRP A 107 7.17 -4.40 -2.70
CA TRP A 107 7.86 -5.26 -3.67
C TRP A 107 6.96 -6.39 -4.18
N ALA A 108 5.67 -6.06 -4.35
CA ALA A 108 4.66 -7.02 -4.76
C ALA A 108 4.93 -7.62 -6.16
N ASP A 109 5.67 -6.91 -7.00
CA ASP A 109 6.05 -7.36 -8.34
C ASP A 109 7.01 -8.56 -8.33
N VAL A 110 7.63 -8.85 -7.19
CA VAL A 110 8.49 -10.05 -7.02
C VAL A 110 7.66 -11.33 -7.05
N PHE A 111 6.43 -11.27 -6.51
CA PHE A 111 5.53 -12.43 -6.48
C PHE A 111 4.13 -12.07 -6.97
N PRO A 112 3.97 -11.74 -8.26
CA PRO A 112 2.67 -11.31 -8.77
C PRO A 112 1.57 -12.36 -8.63
N ALA A 113 1.93 -13.64 -8.61
CA ALA A 113 0.97 -14.73 -8.46
C ALA A 113 0.28 -14.77 -7.08
N LEU A 114 0.84 -14.07 -6.08
CA LEU A 114 0.27 -14.00 -4.74
C LEU A 114 -0.73 -12.86 -4.57
N LEU A 115 -0.86 -11.99 -5.58
CA LEU A 115 -1.75 -10.83 -5.50
C LEU A 115 -3.19 -11.23 -5.81
N PRO A 116 -4.15 -10.89 -4.93
CA PRO A 116 -5.54 -11.20 -5.21
C PRO A 116 -6.12 -10.28 -6.30
N PRO A 117 -7.23 -10.71 -6.96
CA PRO A 117 -7.84 -9.90 -8.01
C PRO A 117 -8.43 -8.57 -7.51
N GLU A 118 -8.72 -8.45 -6.21
CA GLU A 118 -9.21 -7.22 -5.59
C GLU A 118 -8.10 -6.19 -5.30
N SER A 119 -6.85 -6.51 -5.61
CA SER A 119 -5.72 -5.62 -5.29
C SER A 119 -5.76 -4.32 -6.07
N ILE A 120 -5.33 -3.25 -5.39
CA ILE A 120 -5.01 -1.96 -6.02
C ILE A 120 -3.49 -1.88 -6.05
N THR A 121 -2.93 -1.74 -7.24
CA THR A 121 -1.48 -1.61 -7.40
C THR A 121 -1.11 -0.13 -7.39
N VAL A 122 -0.17 0.21 -6.51
CA VAL A 122 0.38 1.56 -6.39
C VAL A 122 1.87 1.49 -6.75
N HIS A 123 2.27 2.24 -7.76
CA HIS A 123 3.66 2.30 -8.19
C HIS A 123 4.19 3.72 -7.98
N ILE A 124 5.26 3.87 -7.20
CA ILE A 124 5.87 5.15 -6.88
C ILE A 124 7.22 5.24 -7.56
N GLU A 125 7.40 6.27 -8.39
CA GLU A 125 8.66 6.57 -9.08
C GLU A 125 9.22 7.89 -8.58
N ARG A 126 10.52 7.93 -8.35
CA ARG A 126 11.22 9.15 -8.02
C ARG A 126 11.47 9.98 -9.27
N ILE A 127 11.00 11.23 -9.27
CA ILE A 127 11.29 12.20 -10.33
C ILE A 127 12.56 12.97 -9.97
N ASN A 128 12.62 13.49 -8.74
CA ASN A 128 13.79 14.18 -8.19
C ASN A 128 13.77 14.05 -6.66
N GLU A 129 14.53 14.86 -5.94
CA GLU A 129 14.63 14.74 -4.48
C GLU A 129 13.31 14.92 -3.75
N THR A 130 12.40 15.72 -4.29
CA THR A 130 11.13 16.04 -3.62
C THR A 130 9.91 15.50 -4.35
N MET A 131 9.98 15.32 -5.67
CA MET A 131 8.83 14.95 -6.48
C MET A 131 8.75 13.46 -6.73
N ARG A 132 7.52 12.94 -6.70
CA ARG A 132 7.23 11.54 -7.00
C ARG A 132 6.10 11.44 -8.02
N HIS A 133 6.19 10.49 -8.91
CA HIS A 133 5.10 10.11 -9.79
C HIS A 133 4.46 8.84 -9.25
N ILE A 134 3.17 8.89 -9.01
CA ILE A 134 2.41 7.78 -8.45
C ILE A 134 1.40 7.32 -9.49
N SER A 135 1.50 6.04 -9.86
CA SER A 135 0.55 5.39 -10.76
C SER A 135 -0.26 4.39 -9.96
N LEU A 136 -1.57 4.39 -10.16
CA LEU A 136 -2.46 3.42 -9.53
C LEU A 136 -3.23 2.69 -10.60
N CYS A 137 -3.35 1.38 -10.45
CA CYS A 137 -4.20 0.58 -11.34
C CYS A 137 -4.93 -0.50 -10.55
N TRP A 138 -6.09 -0.90 -11.06
CA TRP A 138 -6.94 -1.89 -10.40
C TRP A 138 -7.84 -2.58 -11.42
N GLY A 139 -8.31 -3.77 -11.05
CA GLY A 139 -9.26 -4.53 -11.84
C GLY A 139 -10.67 -4.42 -11.27
N LYS A 140 -11.59 -5.21 -11.81
CA LYS A 140 -13.00 -5.21 -11.42
C LYS A 140 -13.26 -5.64 -9.97
N GLY A 141 -12.34 -6.39 -9.38
CA GLY A 141 -12.48 -6.87 -8.00
C GLY A 141 -12.13 -5.85 -6.94
N ALA A 142 -11.54 -4.70 -7.30
CA ALA A 142 -11.16 -3.67 -6.34
C ALA A 142 -12.38 -3.04 -5.66
N PRO A 143 -12.27 -2.65 -4.36
CA PRO A 143 -13.40 -2.03 -3.66
C PRO A 143 -13.82 -0.71 -4.30
N GLU A 144 -15.05 -0.64 -4.79
CA GLU A 144 -15.57 0.54 -5.51
C GLU A 144 -15.52 1.81 -4.68
N SER A 145 -15.80 1.73 -3.38
CA SER A 145 -15.80 2.88 -2.49
C SER A 145 -14.41 3.52 -2.39
N VAL A 146 -13.37 2.69 -2.31
CA VAL A 146 -11.98 3.16 -2.23
C VAL A 146 -11.54 3.73 -3.57
N VAL A 147 -11.84 3.04 -4.66
CA VAL A 147 -11.52 3.48 -6.02
C VAL A 147 -12.14 4.85 -6.30
N LYS A 148 -13.40 5.03 -5.93
CA LYS A 148 -14.12 6.30 -6.10
C LYS A 148 -13.41 7.45 -5.37
N GLU A 149 -12.95 7.22 -4.15
CA GLU A 149 -12.23 8.23 -3.38
C GLU A 149 -10.84 8.51 -3.94
N ILE A 150 -10.16 7.51 -4.49
CA ILE A 150 -8.88 7.70 -5.17
C ILE A 150 -9.06 8.60 -6.40
N ILE A 151 -10.04 8.31 -7.23
CA ILE A 151 -10.34 9.10 -8.43
C ILE A 151 -10.65 10.55 -8.06
N LYS A 152 -11.45 10.74 -7.03
CA LYS A 152 -11.81 12.06 -6.52
C LYS A 152 -10.58 12.85 -6.06
N TYR A 153 -9.69 12.22 -5.32
CA TYR A 153 -8.45 12.86 -4.86
C TYR A 153 -7.58 13.28 -6.02
N VAL A 154 -7.34 12.38 -6.97
CA VAL A 154 -6.50 12.64 -8.15
C VAL A 154 -7.07 13.79 -8.98
N ALA A 155 -8.39 13.86 -9.13
CA ALA A 155 -9.05 14.93 -9.89
C ALA A 155 -8.85 16.31 -9.26
N CYS A 156 -8.65 16.37 -7.94
CA CYS A 156 -8.47 17.63 -7.19
C CYS A 156 -7.00 18.02 -7.00
N HIS A 157 -6.09 17.18 -7.38
CA HIS A 157 -4.65 17.36 -7.18
C HIS A 157 -3.88 17.06 -8.46
#